data_664fd9eb86fabdaae91c6c4e2a975ffe
#
_entry.id   664fd9eb86fabdaae91c6c4e2a975ffe
#
_cell.length_a   1.000
_cell.length_b   1.000
_cell.length_c   1.000
_cell.angle_alpha   90.00
_cell.angle_beta   90.00
_cell.angle_gamma   90.00
#
_symmetry.space_group_name_H-M   'P 1'
#
loop_
_entity.id
_entity.type
_entity.pdbx_description
1 polymer ?
#
loop_
_entity_poly.entity_id
_entity_poly.type
_entity_poly.pdbx_seq_one_letter_code
_entity_poly.pdbx_strand_id
1 'polypeptide(L)'
;VQANSISIALTNAFNIPSWVIGIVLAAIVAVVIIGGQRRITALAELLVPFMAIVYILGSLIIIYMFADQLPHVLRTIFTDAFSLKSAAGGAAGTVMKYAIRYGVARGLFSNEAGMGSTPHAHALADVKDPCEQGFVAMAGVFVDTVLICTSTAFVIMLTGVCSNTSLKSVAITQQGFEIAFGEGGIIFLAISLIFFAFTTIIGWYMFAEMNIKFMFGKKGVRFYRPLVVLFVFLGCLFAADLVWELADSFNGLMVIPNLIGIIFLAPQVKKLYKNFLANRKKKEA
;
A
#
# COMPACT_ATOMS: atom_id res chain seq x y z
N VAL A 1 -0.41 -10.56 2.29
CA VAL A 1 0.53 -9.53 2.72
C VAL A 1 -0.02 -8.78 3.93
N GLN A 2 -1.16 -8.10 3.85
CA GLN A 2 -1.67 -7.22 4.90
C GLN A 2 -1.94 -7.94 6.23
N ALA A 3 -2.60 -9.09 6.19
CA ALA A 3 -2.84 -9.92 7.36
C ALA A 3 -1.54 -10.41 8.00
N ASN A 4 -0.55 -10.76 7.17
CA ASN A 4 0.78 -11.15 7.62
C ASN A 4 1.50 -10.00 8.34
N SER A 5 1.45 -8.79 7.76
CA SER A 5 2.06 -7.59 8.35
C SER A 5 1.45 -7.24 9.72
N ILE A 6 0.11 -7.34 9.86
CA ILE A 6 -0.57 -7.17 11.17
C ILE A 6 -0.08 -8.23 12.15
N SER A 7 -0.01 -9.48 11.72
CA SER A 7 0.41 -10.60 12.57
C SER A 7 1.84 -10.40 13.10
N ILE A 8 2.79 -10.09 12.22
CA ILE A 8 4.18 -9.83 12.61
C ILE A 8 4.26 -8.65 13.59
N ALA A 9 3.59 -7.54 13.28
CA ALA A 9 3.66 -6.33 14.10
C ALA A 9 3.08 -6.54 15.49
N LEU A 10 1.95 -7.25 15.62
CA LEU A 10 1.32 -7.55 16.92
C LEU A 10 2.10 -8.60 17.71
N THR A 11 2.66 -9.60 17.03
CA THR A 11 3.51 -10.59 17.69
C THR A 11 4.75 -9.90 18.27
N ASN A 12 5.39 -8.99 17.53
CA ASN A 12 6.55 -8.26 18.01
C ASN A 12 6.22 -7.29 19.15
N ALA A 13 5.06 -6.62 19.09
CA ALA A 13 4.69 -5.62 20.10
C ALA A 13 4.15 -6.22 21.40
N PHE A 14 3.38 -7.30 21.31
CA PHE A 14 2.59 -7.82 22.44
C PHE A 14 2.81 -9.31 22.72
N ASN A 15 3.72 -9.97 22.01
CA ASN A 15 3.96 -11.42 22.10
C ASN A 15 2.70 -12.28 21.89
N ILE A 16 1.71 -11.78 21.12
CA ILE A 16 0.48 -12.51 20.82
C ILE A 16 0.78 -13.56 19.74
N PRO A 17 0.40 -14.83 19.93
CA PRO A 17 0.58 -15.86 18.91
C PRO A 17 -0.15 -15.52 17.59
N SER A 18 0.49 -15.75 16.45
CA SER A 18 -0.05 -15.42 15.11
C SER A 18 -1.42 -16.04 14.83
N TRP A 19 -1.70 -17.26 15.34
CA TRP A 19 -2.98 -17.92 15.16
C TRP A 19 -4.14 -17.20 15.89
N VAL A 20 -3.87 -16.61 17.08
CA VAL A 20 -4.86 -15.79 17.81
C VAL A 20 -5.19 -14.54 17.04
N ILE A 21 -4.15 -13.84 16.56
CA ILE A 21 -4.31 -12.64 15.72
C ILE A 21 -5.10 -12.99 14.46
N GLY A 22 -4.77 -14.13 13.84
CA GLY A 22 -5.46 -14.61 12.65
C GLY A 22 -6.95 -14.86 12.85
N ILE A 23 -7.34 -15.51 13.96
CA ILE A 23 -8.76 -15.74 14.31
C ILE A 23 -9.48 -14.41 14.52
N VAL A 24 -8.92 -13.52 15.34
CA VAL A 24 -9.54 -12.22 15.67
C VAL A 24 -9.69 -11.36 14.41
N LEU A 25 -8.62 -11.25 13.61
CA LEU A 25 -8.64 -10.48 12.36
C LEU A 25 -9.65 -11.04 11.36
N ALA A 26 -9.67 -12.36 11.17
CA ALA A 26 -10.62 -13.02 10.28
C ALA A 26 -12.08 -12.80 10.74
N ALA A 27 -12.35 -12.86 12.04
CA ALA A 27 -13.68 -12.58 12.60
C ALA A 27 -14.10 -11.12 12.35
N ILE A 28 -13.21 -10.15 12.59
CA ILE A 28 -13.50 -8.72 12.34
C ILE A 28 -13.76 -8.49 10.84
N VAL A 29 -12.89 -9.02 9.97
CA VAL A 29 -13.09 -8.94 8.51
C VAL A 29 -14.41 -9.55 8.10
N ALA A 30 -14.78 -10.75 8.60
CA ALA A 30 -16.05 -11.39 8.31
C ALA A 30 -17.25 -10.51 8.67
N VAL A 31 -17.25 -9.90 9.86
CA VAL A 31 -18.32 -8.99 10.31
C VAL A 31 -18.46 -7.77 9.40
N VAL A 32 -17.32 -7.22 8.95
CA VAL A 32 -17.33 -6.02 8.08
C VAL A 32 -17.82 -6.35 6.68
N ILE A 33 -17.30 -7.43 6.06
CA ILE A 33 -17.67 -7.82 4.69
C ILE A 33 -19.13 -8.28 4.56
N ILE A 34 -19.72 -8.86 5.63
CA ILE A 34 -21.14 -9.21 5.66
C ILE A 34 -22.00 -7.93 5.57
N GLY A 35 -21.56 -6.83 6.17
CA GLY A 35 -22.24 -5.53 6.11
C GLY A 35 -22.26 -4.87 4.72
N GLY A 36 -21.49 -5.43 3.78
CA GLY A 36 -21.48 -5.02 2.37
C GLY A 36 -20.72 -3.70 2.12
N GLN A 37 -20.76 -3.28 0.86
CA GLN A 37 -19.96 -2.19 0.32
C GLN A 37 -20.11 -0.85 1.08
N ARG A 38 -21.33 -0.46 1.44
CA ARG A 38 -21.60 0.78 2.16
C ARG A 38 -20.87 0.87 3.50
N ARG A 39 -20.76 -0.26 4.22
CA ARG A 39 -20.07 -0.32 5.50
C ARG A 39 -18.55 -0.23 5.32
N ILE A 40 -18.03 -0.87 4.27
CA ILE A 40 -16.61 -0.82 3.93
C ILE A 40 -16.19 0.62 3.61
N THR A 41 -16.96 1.30 2.74
CA THR A 41 -16.68 2.69 2.36
C THR A 41 -16.72 3.62 3.56
N ALA A 42 -17.76 3.55 4.41
CA ALA A 42 -17.87 4.38 5.60
C ALA A 42 -16.73 4.20 6.60
N LEU A 43 -16.26 2.95 6.77
CA LEU A 43 -15.09 2.68 7.61
C LEU A 43 -13.80 3.24 7.01
N ALA A 44 -13.60 3.10 5.69
CA ALA A 44 -12.42 3.61 5.02
C ALA A 44 -12.38 5.16 5.06
N GLU A 45 -13.48 5.84 4.80
CA GLU A 45 -13.59 7.31 4.87
C GLU A 45 -13.22 7.87 6.24
N LEU A 46 -13.56 7.16 7.32
CA LEU A 46 -13.23 7.57 8.68
C LEU A 46 -11.78 7.25 9.05
N LEU A 47 -11.34 6.02 8.79
CA LEU A 47 -10.06 5.51 9.29
C LEU A 47 -8.87 6.02 8.48
N VAL A 48 -8.98 6.11 7.14
CA VAL A 48 -7.83 6.41 6.28
C VAL A 48 -7.24 7.80 6.54
N PRO A 49 -8.00 8.90 6.58
CA PRO A 49 -7.41 10.21 6.85
C PRO A 49 -6.79 10.29 8.25
N PHE A 50 -7.47 9.72 9.26
CA PHE A 50 -6.99 9.73 10.63
C PHE A 50 -5.65 9.01 10.75
N MET A 51 -5.57 7.76 10.26
CA MET A 51 -4.34 6.97 10.34
C MET A 51 -3.17 7.61 9.56
N ALA A 52 -3.47 8.18 8.37
CA ALA A 52 -2.45 8.82 7.56
C ALA A 52 -1.84 10.03 8.27
N ILE A 53 -2.68 10.90 8.86
CA ILE A 53 -2.21 12.07 9.61
C ILE A 53 -1.37 11.63 10.80
N VAL A 54 -1.84 10.69 11.61
CA VAL A 54 -1.13 10.20 12.80
C VAL A 54 0.22 9.60 12.43
N TYR A 55 0.26 8.79 11.37
CA TYR A 55 1.49 8.16 10.90
C TYR A 55 2.50 9.18 10.36
N ILE A 56 2.04 10.14 9.53
CA ILE A 56 2.90 11.19 8.99
C ILE A 56 3.46 12.06 10.12
N LEU A 57 2.65 12.46 11.09
CA LEU A 57 3.12 13.24 12.24
C LEU A 57 4.16 12.46 13.06
N GLY A 58 3.93 11.18 13.36
CA GLY A 58 4.90 10.33 14.03
C GLY A 58 6.22 10.23 13.26
N SER A 59 6.14 10.04 11.95
CA SER A 59 7.33 9.99 11.10
C SER A 59 8.07 11.33 11.01
N LEU A 60 7.35 12.45 10.94
CA LEU A 60 7.95 13.80 10.93
C LEU A 60 8.67 14.13 12.25
N ILE A 61 8.14 13.67 13.39
CA ILE A 61 8.83 13.81 14.69
C ILE A 61 10.16 13.05 14.65
N ILE A 62 10.19 11.83 14.12
CA ILE A 62 11.44 11.06 13.98
C ILE A 62 12.42 11.79 13.04
N ILE A 63 11.95 12.27 11.89
CA ILE A 63 12.78 13.01 10.94
C ILE A 63 13.38 14.26 11.63
N TYR A 64 12.60 14.96 12.45
CA TYR A 64 13.07 16.10 13.21
C TYR A 64 14.11 15.70 14.29
N MET A 65 13.88 14.59 15.01
CA MET A 65 14.82 14.10 16.02
C MET A 65 16.19 13.72 15.43
N PHE A 66 16.21 13.25 14.20
CA PHE A 66 17.44 12.85 13.47
C PHE A 66 17.80 13.83 12.35
N ALA A 67 17.39 15.12 12.48
CA ALA A 67 17.57 16.12 11.43
C ALA A 67 19.04 16.33 11.02
N ASP A 68 19.99 16.16 11.95
CA ASP A 68 21.43 16.26 11.69
C ASP A 68 21.93 15.25 10.68
N GLN A 69 21.28 14.10 10.58
CA GLN A 69 21.62 13.03 9.62
C GLN A 69 20.94 13.21 8.26
N LEU A 70 19.93 14.07 8.17
CA LEU A 70 19.12 14.24 6.97
C LEU A 70 19.96 14.65 5.73
N PRO A 71 20.91 15.61 5.82
CA PRO A 71 21.75 15.95 4.68
C PRO A 71 22.61 14.79 4.19
N HIS A 72 23.13 13.98 5.13
CA HIS A 72 23.89 12.79 4.80
C HIS A 72 23.05 11.74 4.08
N VAL A 73 21.85 11.43 4.60
CA VAL A 73 20.92 10.48 3.99
C VAL A 73 20.51 10.93 2.59
N LEU A 74 20.15 12.19 2.41
CA LEU A 74 19.83 12.75 1.09
C LEU A 74 21.00 12.60 0.12
N ARG A 75 22.21 12.98 0.55
CA ARG A 75 23.41 12.80 -0.27
C ARG A 75 23.62 11.35 -0.66
N THR A 76 23.47 10.41 0.28
CA THR A 76 23.61 8.97 0.03
C THR A 76 22.60 8.50 -1.02
N ILE A 77 21.32 8.87 -0.89
CA ILE A 77 20.28 8.52 -1.86
C ILE A 77 20.67 8.96 -3.27
N PHE A 78 21.08 10.23 -3.45
CA PHE A 78 21.42 10.75 -4.77
C PHE A 78 22.76 10.20 -5.29
N THR A 79 23.78 10.08 -4.46
CA THR A 79 25.08 9.54 -4.89
C THR A 79 24.97 8.08 -5.27
N ASP A 80 24.26 7.27 -4.51
CA ASP A 80 24.15 5.84 -4.79
C ASP A 80 23.24 5.56 -5.99
N ALA A 81 22.18 6.35 -6.17
CA ALA A 81 21.30 6.22 -7.33
C ALA A 81 22.03 6.50 -8.67
N PHE A 82 23.01 7.42 -8.67
CA PHE A 82 23.71 7.84 -9.88
C PHE A 82 25.20 7.43 -9.90
N SER A 83 25.67 6.66 -8.92
CA SER A 83 27.07 6.24 -8.88
C SER A 83 27.36 5.16 -9.94
N LEU A 84 28.30 5.48 -10.85
CA LEU A 84 28.82 4.52 -11.84
C LEU A 84 29.58 3.35 -11.21
N LYS A 85 29.96 3.43 -9.94
CA LYS A 85 30.61 2.33 -9.19
C LYS A 85 29.71 1.10 -9.06
N SER A 86 28.39 1.29 -9.03
CA SER A 86 27.42 0.19 -9.06
C SER A 86 27.31 -0.50 -10.43
N ALA A 87 27.81 0.12 -11.50
CA ALA A 87 27.74 -0.41 -12.86
C ALA A 87 29.01 -1.17 -13.32
N ALA A 88 30.15 -1.01 -12.65
CA ALA A 88 31.46 -1.44 -13.16
C ALA A 88 31.97 -2.82 -12.71
N GLY A 89 31.22 -3.54 -11.83
CA GLY A 89 31.60 -4.89 -11.39
C GLY A 89 30.47 -5.89 -11.50
N GLY A 90 30.74 -7.17 -11.82
CA GLY A 90 29.70 -8.19 -12.01
C GLY A 90 28.75 -8.38 -10.80
N ALA A 91 29.24 -8.15 -9.57
CA ALA A 91 28.40 -8.13 -8.37
C ALA A 91 27.50 -6.86 -8.30
N ALA A 92 28.00 -5.73 -8.78
CA ALA A 92 27.30 -4.45 -8.81
C ALA A 92 26.12 -4.44 -9.79
N GLY A 93 26.25 -5.11 -10.94
CA GLY A 93 25.14 -5.29 -11.88
C GLY A 93 23.98 -6.07 -11.27
N THR A 94 24.28 -7.04 -10.43
CA THR A 94 23.25 -7.81 -9.70
C THR A 94 22.53 -6.95 -8.66
N VAL A 95 23.24 -6.14 -7.91
CA VAL A 95 22.65 -5.20 -6.91
C VAL A 95 21.75 -4.18 -7.60
N MET A 96 22.20 -3.58 -8.71
CA MET A 96 21.40 -2.65 -9.51
C MET A 96 20.13 -3.32 -10.05
N LYS A 97 20.23 -4.54 -10.56
CA LYS A 97 19.06 -5.31 -11.01
C LYS A 97 18.04 -5.51 -9.90
N TYR A 98 18.49 -5.87 -8.70
CA TYR A 98 17.59 -6.03 -7.56
C TYR A 98 17.00 -4.71 -7.10
N ALA A 99 17.78 -3.63 -7.03
CA ALA A 99 17.28 -2.31 -6.66
C ALA A 99 16.18 -1.83 -7.61
N ILE A 100 16.38 -1.94 -8.92
CA ILE A 100 15.36 -1.58 -9.92
C ILE A 100 14.15 -2.50 -9.78
N ARG A 101 14.35 -3.81 -9.71
CA ARG A 101 13.26 -4.79 -9.60
C ARG A 101 12.38 -4.51 -8.38
N TYR A 102 12.99 -4.42 -7.20
CA TYR A 102 12.23 -4.22 -5.96
C TYR A 102 11.67 -2.80 -5.86
N GLY A 103 12.41 -1.79 -6.30
CA GLY A 103 11.93 -0.41 -6.32
C GLY A 103 10.68 -0.25 -7.18
N VAL A 104 10.69 -0.78 -8.40
CA VAL A 104 9.52 -0.77 -9.29
C VAL A 104 8.38 -1.61 -8.72
N ALA A 105 8.66 -2.84 -8.27
CA ALA A 105 7.62 -3.73 -7.75
C ALA A 105 6.93 -3.14 -6.52
N ARG A 106 7.67 -2.56 -5.57
CA ARG A 106 7.10 -1.97 -4.35
C ARG A 106 6.40 -0.64 -4.62
N GLY A 107 6.91 0.19 -5.53
CA GLY A 107 6.23 1.41 -5.97
C GLY A 107 4.89 1.11 -6.63
N LEU A 108 4.84 0.16 -7.56
CA LEU A 108 3.59 -0.27 -8.20
C LEU A 108 2.62 -0.90 -7.19
N PHE A 109 3.12 -1.65 -6.21
CA PHE A 109 2.31 -2.27 -5.16
C PHE A 109 1.65 -1.21 -4.27
N SER A 110 2.39 -0.18 -3.85
CA SER A 110 1.89 0.85 -2.93
C SER A 110 0.77 1.69 -3.54
N ASN A 111 1.00 2.23 -4.74
CA ASN A 111 0.04 3.15 -5.39
C ASN A 111 -0.91 2.45 -6.38
N GLU A 112 -0.81 1.12 -6.51
CA GLU A 112 -1.61 0.29 -7.43
C GLU A 112 -1.59 0.74 -8.90
N ALA A 113 -0.57 1.51 -9.29
CA ALA A 113 -0.47 2.08 -10.63
C ALA A 113 -0.35 1.01 -11.71
N GLY A 114 -1.29 1.00 -12.63
CA GLY A 114 -1.30 0.03 -13.73
C GLY A 114 -1.77 -1.37 -13.34
N MET A 115 -2.17 -1.62 -12.10
CA MET A 115 -2.65 -2.94 -11.64
C MET A 115 -4.13 -3.19 -11.98
N GLY A 116 -4.92 -2.14 -12.20
CA GLY A 116 -6.34 -2.27 -12.54
C GLY A 116 -7.26 -2.49 -11.33
N SER A 117 -6.77 -2.36 -10.12
CA SER A 117 -7.52 -2.50 -8.87
C SER A 117 -8.29 -1.22 -8.52
N THR A 118 -7.62 -0.09 -8.42
CA THR A 118 -8.19 1.21 -8.04
C THR A 118 -9.35 1.70 -8.93
N PRO A 119 -9.43 1.42 -10.25
CA PRO A 119 -10.59 1.80 -11.06
C PRO A 119 -11.93 1.33 -10.49
N HIS A 120 -11.96 0.22 -9.73
CA HIS A 120 -13.19 -0.26 -9.08
C HIS A 120 -13.73 0.73 -8.05
N ALA A 121 -12.85 1.34 -7.23
CA ALA A 121 -13.28 2.38 -6.29
C ALA A 121 -13.67 3.67 -7.01
N HIS A 122 -12.87 4.10 -7.98
CA HIS A 122 -13.11 5.34 -8.71
C HIS A 122 -14.40 5.31 -9.55
N ALA A 123 -14.78 4.13 -10.04
CA ALA A 123 -16.04 3.96 -10.77
C ALA A 123 -17.30 4.13 -9.90
N LEU A 124 -17.16 4.10 -8.58
CA LEU A 124 -18.26 4.30 -7.62
C LEU A 124 -18.41 5.75 -7.17
N ALA A 125 -17.48 6.62 -7.54
CA ALA A 125 -17.50 8.01 -7.13
C ALA A 125 -18.68 8.77 -7.76
N ASP A 126 -19.39 9.52 -6.94
CA ASP A 126 -20.47 10.42 -7.37
C ASP A 126 -19.88 11.77 -7.76
N VAL A 127 -19.45 11.90 -9.02
CA VAL A 127 -18.82 13.11 -9.57
C VAL A 127 -19.54 13.55 -10.83
N LYS A 128 -19.50 14.85 -11.11
CA LYS A 128 -20.16 15.43 -12.31
C LYS A 128 -19.39 15.13 -13.60
N ASP A 129 -18.07 15.04 -13.51
CA ASP A 129 -17.19 14.75 -14.64
C ASP A 129 -16.13 13.72 -14.23
N PRO A 130 -15.89 12.68 -15.05
CA PRO A 130 -14.87 11.66 -14.77
C PRO A 130 -13.45 12.23 -14.55
N CYS A 131 -13.13 13.38 -15.15
CA CYS A 131 -11.84 14.03 -14.97
C CYS A 131 -11.63 14.51 -13.54
N GLU A 132 -12.70 14.93 -12.83
CA GLU A 132 -12.60 15.33 -11.42
C GLU A 132 -12.10 14.16 -10.56
N GLN A 133 -12.66 12.97 -10.76
CA GLN A 133 -12.19 11.77 -10.06
C GLN A 133 -10.79 11.37 -10.47
N GLY A 134 -10.40 11.57 -11.72
CA GLY A 134 -9.02 11.36 -12.18
C GLY A 134 -8.02 12.23 -11.43
N PHE A 135 -8.33 13.51 -11.18
CA PHE A 135 -7.47 14.39 -10.36
C PHE A 135 -7.41 13.97 -8.90
N VAL A 136 -8.52 13.52 -8.33
CA VAL A 136 -8.54 12.97 -6.96
C VAL A 136 -7.65 11.74 -6.86
N ALA A 137 -7.71 10.84 -7.85
CA ALA A 137 -6.84 9.67 -7.92
C ALA A 137 -5.35 10.06 -7.98
N MET A 138 -4.99 11.04 -8.81
CA MET A 138 -3.61 11.56 -8.88
C MET A 138 -3.14 12.14 -7.56
N ALA A 139 -3.99 12.91 -6.87
CA ALA A 139 -3.68 13.44 -5.54
C ALA A 139 -3.48 12.32 -4.51
N GLY A 140 -4.30 11.26 -4.55
CA GLY A 140 -4.15 10.09 -3.68
C GLY A 140 -2.81 9.39 -3.88
N VAL A 141 -2.40 9.14 -5.13
CA VAL A 141 -1.09 8.55 -5.47
C VAL A 141 0.06 9.45 -4.99
N PHE A 142 -0.07 10.76 -5.13
CA PHE A 142 0.93 11.71 -4.63
C PHE A 142 1.09 11.62 -3.10
N VAL A 143 -0.02 11.60 -2.36
CA VAL A 143 0.01 11.48 -0.89
C VAL A 143 0.62 10.16 -0.46
N ASP A 144 0.22 9.05 -1.07
CA ASP A 144 0.77 7.73 -0.76
C ASP A 144 2.28 7.68 -1.02
N THR A 145 2.70 8.04 -2.22
CA THR A 145 4.09 7.84 -2.65
C THR A 145 5.04 8.89 -2.08
N VAL A 146 4.67 10.17 -2.18
CA VAL A 146 5.57 11.28 -1.80
C VAL A 146 5.53 11.56 -0.31
N LEU A 147 4.37 11.44 0.35
CA LEU A 147 4.32 11.72 1.78
C LEU A 147 4.53 10.46 2.61
N ILE A 148 3.72 9.42 2.44
CA ILE A 148 3.75 8.24 3.33
C ILE A 148 4.98 7.36 3.07
N CYS A 149 5.22 6.95 1.82
CA CYS A 149 6.35 6.07 1.51
C CYS A 149 7.69 6.76 1.75
N THR A 150 7.82 8.06 1.39
CA THR A 150 9.06 8.82 1.64
C THR A 150 9.31 9.01 3.12
N SER A 151 8.27 9.32 3.92
CA SER A 151 8.40 9.42 5.39
C SER A 151 8.89 8.11 5.99
N THR A 152 8.34 6.97 5.56
CA THR A 152 8.79 5.64 6.00
C THR A 152 10.25 5.37 5.63
N ALA A 153 10.64 5.71 4.40
CA ALA A 153 12.02 5.55 3.94
C ALA A 153 13.00 6.39 4.79
N PHE A 154 12.64 7.64 5.09
CA PHE A 154 13.46 8.47 5.97
C PHE A 154 13.56 7.92 7.39
N VAL A 155 12.47 7.42 7.97
CA VAL A 155 12.52 6.75 9.28
C VAL A 155 13.54 5.62 9.28
N ILE A 156 13.50 4.73 8.29
CA ILE A 156 14.38 3.58 8.16
C ILE A 156 15.84 4.01 7.96
N MET A 157 16.09 5.00 7.11
CA MET A 157 17.45 5.44 6.78
C MET A 157 18.09 6.29 7.88
N LEU A 158 17.34 7.21 8.48
CA LEU A 158 17.82 8.10 9.52
C LEU A 158 18.13 7.34 10.83
N THR A 159 17.36 6.30 11.14
CA THR A 159 17.62 5.44 12.30
C THR A 159 18.70 4.39 12.05
N GLY A 160 19.21 4.27 10.82
CA GLY A 160 20.28 3.34 10.45
C GLY A 160 19.86 1.86 10.41
N VAL A 161 18.56 1.55 10.58
CA VAL A 161 18.05 0.16 10.58
C VAL A 161 18.26 -0.55 9.24
N CYS A 162 18.39 0.19 8.14
CA CYS A 162 18.64 -0.37 6.82
C CYS A 162 19.91 -1.24 6.74
N SER A 163 20.86 -1.08 7.66
CA SER A 163 22.07 -1.91 7.76
C SER A 163 21.86 -3.26 8.46
N ASN A 164 20.73 -3.45 9.13
CA ASN A 164 20.42 -4.68 9.83
C ASN A 164 19.77 -5.72 8.89
N THR A 165 20.59 -6.61 8.34
CA THR A 165 20.18 -7.64 7.38
C THR A 165 19.36 -8.79 7.99
N SER A 166 19.26 -8.88 9.32
CA SER A 166 18.49 -9.92 10.00
C SER A 166 16.98 -9.64 10.01
N LEU A 167 16.59 -8.38 9.85
CA LEU A 167 15.21 -7.96 9.87
C LEU A 167 14.58 -8.04 8.47
N LYS A 168 13.31 -8.36 8.44
CA LYS A 168 12.53 -8.47 7.19
C LYS A 168 11.19 -7.76 7.31
N SER A 169 10.71 -7.25 6.17
CA SER A 169 9.36 -6.70 6.03
C SER A 169 9.08 -5.60 7.07
N VAL A 170 7.94 -5.65 7.72
CA VAL A 170 7.44 -4.70 8.73
C VAL A 170 8.37 -4.53 9.94
N ALA A 171 9.12 -5.58 10.33
CA ALA A 171 10.03 -5.52 11.46
C ALA A 171 11.13 -4.45 11.29
N ILE A 172 11.53 -4.14 10.05
CA ILE A 172 12.48 -3.07 9.76
C ILE A 172 11.92 -1.71 10.19
N THR A 173 10.70 -1.42 9.78
CA THR A 173 10.04 -0.15 10.14
C THR A 173 9.75 -0.09 11.64
N GLN A 174 9.33 -1.21 12.25
CA GLN A 174 9.10 -1.30 13.69
C GLN A 174 10.35 -0.95 14.48
N GLN A 175 11.50 -1.50 14.08
CA GLN A 175 12.76 -1.18 14.74
C GLN A 175 13.18 0.28 14.54
N GLY A 176 12.89 0.89 13.39
CA GLY A 176 13.12 2.32 13.20
C GLY A 176 12.32 3.20 14.18
N PHE A 177 11.06 2.86 14.40
CA PHE A 177 10.24 3.54 15.43
C PHE A 177 10.69 3.23 16.85
N GLU A 178 11.14 2.02 17.11
CA GLU A 178 11.70 1.60 18.41
C GLU A 178 12.96 2.41 18.79
N ILE A 179 13.88 2.60 17.84
CA ILE A 179 15.09 3.41 18.06
C ILE A 179 14.73 4.85 18.44
N ALA A 180 13.67 5.41 17.84
CA ALA A 180 13.27 6.78 18.08
C ALA A 180 12.44 6.96 19.37
N PHE A 181 11.47 6.06 19.62
CA PHE A 181 10.46 6.21 20.67
C PHE A 181 10.50 5.10 21.74
N GLY A 182 11.50 4.18 21.69
CA GLY A 182 11.56 3.01 22.55
C GLY A 182 10.39 2.06 22.33
N GLU A 183 9.95 1.37 23.38
CA GLU A 183 8.81 0.43 23.33
C GLU A 183 7.53 1.08 22.80
N GLY A 184 7.32 2.37 23.09
CA GLY A 184 6.19 3.13 22.55
C GLY A 184 6.16 3.19 21.03
N GLY A 185 7.32 3.17 20.37
CA GLY A 185 7.45 3.16 18.92
C GLY A 185 6.97 1.86 18.29
N ILE A 186 7.28 0.71 18.92
CA ILE A 186 6.81 -0.61 18.48
C ILE A 186 5.28 -0.66 18.54
N ILE A 187 4.70 -0.20 19.65
CA ILE A 187 3.25 -0.18 19.87
C ILE A 187 2.57 0.78 18.88
N PHE A 188 3.13 1.98 18.72
CA PHE A 188 2.62 2.97 17.77
C PHE A 188 2.52 2.42 16.35
N LEU A 189 3.60 1.77 15.87
CA LEU A 189 3.59 1.20 14.53
C LEU A 189 2.65 0.00 14.43
N ALA A 190 2.57 -0.87 15.45
CA ALA A 190 1.65 -2.01 15.44
C ALA A 190 0.19 -1.54 15.33
N ILE A 191 -0.21 -0.51 16.09
CA ILE A 191 -1.55 0.08 16.03
C ILE A 191 -1.79 0.72 14.66
N SER A 192 -0.82 1.50 14.16
CA SER A 192 -0.92 2.13 12.84
C SER A 192 -1.13 1.08 11.73
N LEU A 193 -0.39 -0.02 11.78
CA LEU A 193 -0.50 -1.12 10.82
C LEU A 193 -1.84 -1.85 10.89
N ILE A 194 -2.45 -1.98 12.07
CA ILE A 194 -3.82 -2.52 12.15
C ILE A 194 -4.74 -1.69 11.27
N PHE A 195 -4.73 -0.37 11.38
CA PHE A 195 -5.61 0.48 10.58
C PHE A 195 -5.26 0.45 9.09
N PHE A 196 -3.99 0.64 8.72
CA PHE A 196 -3.54 0.64 7.32
C PHE A 196 -3.82 -0.70 6.63
N ALA A 197 -3.39 -1.80 7.24
CA ALA A 197 -3.51 -3.10 6.63
C ALA A 197 -4.96 -3.62 6.65
N PHE A 198 -5.74 -3.32 7.69
CA PHE A 198 -7.15 -3.68 7.76
C PHE A 198 -7.97 -2.96 6.68
N THR A 199 -7.80 -1.64 6.53
CA THR A 199 -8.52 -0.89 5.48
C THR A 199 -8.14 -1.38 4.08
N THR A 200 -6.89 -1.77 3.87
CA THR A 200 -6.44 -2.37 2.62
C THR A 200 -7.10 -3.74 2.39
N ILE A 201 -7.20 -4.61 3.41
CA ILE A 201 -7.87 -5.91 3.28
C ILE A 201 -9.32 -5.73 2.82
N ILE A 202 -10.07 -4.85 3.47
CA ILE A 202 -11.49 -4.63 3.12
C ILE A 202 -11.66 -3.91 1.78
N GLY A 203 -10.74 -3.03 1.40
CA GLY A 203 -10.71 -2.38 0.09
C GLY A 203 -10.47 -3.38 -1.05
N TRP A 204 -9.46 -4.21 -0.93
CA TRP A 204 -9.15 -5.26 -1.91
C TRP A 204 -10.24 -6.33 -1.98
N TYR A 205 -10.86 -6.67 -0.85
CA TYR A 205 -12.05 -7.50 -0.86
C TYR A 205 -13.16 -6.89 -1.73
N MET A 206 -13.42 -5.59 -1.60
CA MET A 206 -14.45 -4.89 -2.38
C MET A 206 -14.15 -4.94 -3.88
N PHE A 207 -12.91 -4.69 -4.30
CA PHE A 207 -12.50 -4.76 -5.71
C PHE A 207 -12.73 -6.15 -6.29
N ALA A 208 -12.33 -7.19 -5.57
CA ALA A 208 -12.52 -8.56 -6.01
C ALA A 208 -14.00 -8.98 -5.95
N GLU A 209 -14.79 -8.55 -4.95
CA GLU A 209 -16.24 -8.81 -4.90
C GLU A 209 -16.96 -8.27 -6.14
N MET A 210 -16.57 -7.07 -6.62
CA MET A 210 -17.15 -6.48 -7.83
C MET A 210 -16.87 -7.36 -9.06
N ASN A 211 -15.65 -7.85 -9.23
CA ASN A 211 -15.27 -8.75 -10.31
C ASN A 211 -16.00 -10.10 -10.21
N ILE A 212 -16.02 -10.72 -9.04
CA ILE A 212 -16.73 -11.99 -8.80
C ILE A 212 -18.24 -11.83 -9.06
N LYS A 213 -18.81 -10.71 -8.64
CA LYS A 213 -20.23 -10.43 -8.89
C LYS A 213 -20.53 -10.24 -10.38
N PHE A 214 -19.62 -9.59 -11.11
CA PHE A 214 -19.74 -9.42 -12.56
C PHE A 214 -19.65 -10.76 -13.29
N MET A 215 -18.71 -11.63 -12.94
CA MET A 215 -18.46 -12.90 -13.64
C MET A 215 -19.46 -14.00 -13.25
N PHE A 216 -19.81 -14.11 -11.96
CA PHE A 216 -20.52 -15.26 -11.39
C PHE A 216 -21.81 -14.86 -10.65
N GLY A 217 -22.16 -13.58 -10.65
CA GLY A 217 -23.37 -13.07 -9.96
C GLY A 217 -23.31 -13.21 -8.43
N LYS A 218 -24.48 -13.10 -7.79
CA LYS A 218 -24.60 -13.17 -6.32
C LYS A 218 -24.18 -14.52 -5.73
N LYS A 219 -24.29 -15.61 -6.50
CA LYS A 219 -23.87 -16.96 -6.06
C LYS A 219 -22.36 -17.02 -5.88
N GLY A 220 -21.58 -16.46 -6.82
CA GLY A 220 -20.12 -16.39 -6.71
C GLY A 220 -19.65 -15.64 -5.46
N VAL A 221 -20.29 -14.53 -5.13
CA VAL A 221 -19.97 -13.74 -3.92
C VAL A 221 -20.19 -14.55 -2.63
N ARG A 222 -21.22 -15.40 -2.58
CA ARG A 222 -21.49 -16.26 -1.41
C ARG A 222 -20.34 -17.23 -1.12
N PHE A 223 -19.71 -17.79 -2.16
CA PHE A 223 -18.53 -18.65 -2.02
C PHE A 223 -17.24 -17.88 -1.79
N TYR A 224 -17.13 -16.69 -2.38
CA TYR A 224 -15.93 -15.86 -2.26
C TYR A 224 -15.70 -15.34 -0.83
N ARG A 225 -16.77 -14.93 -0.12
CA ARG A 225 -16.68 -14.37 1.23
C ARG A 225 -15.97 -15.29 2.25
N PRO A 226 -16.39 -16.54 2.45
CA PRO A 226 -15.69 -17.44 3.37
C PRO A 226 -14.27 -17.77 2.93
N LEU A 227 -14.02 -17.79 1.61
CA LEU A 227 -12.67 -18.00 1.08
C LEU A 227 -11.73 -16.87 1.49
N VAL A 228 -12.18 -15.61 1.40
CA VAL A 228 -11.38 -14.45 1.85
C VAL A 228 -11.10 -14.52 3.34
N VAL A 229 -12.09 -14.85 4.17
CA VAL A 229 -11.91 -14.99 5.62
C VAL A 229 -10.87 -16.07 5.94
N LEU A 230 -10.92 -17.19 5.22
CA LEU A 230 -9.93 -18.28 5.36
C LEU A 230 -8.52 -17.78 4.96
N PHE A 231 -8.40 -17.08 3.83
CA PHE A 231 -7.08 -16.58 3.39
C PHE A 231 -6.54 -15.45 4.26
N VAL A 232 -7.38 -14.65 4.92
CA VAL A 232 -6.95 -13.68 5.95
C VAL A 232 -6.34 -14.43 7.13
N PHE A 233 -6.98 -15.48 7.61
CA PHE A 233 -6.44 -16.34 8.67
C PHE A 233 -5.10 -16.97 8.27
N LEU A 234 -5.06 -17.66 7.13
CA LEU A 234 -3.85 -18.31 6.62
C LEU A 234 -2.71 -17.30 6.37
N GLY A 235 -3.05 -16.09 5.91
CA GLY A 235 -2.08 -15.03 5.71
C GLY A 235 -1.36 -14.59 6.98
N CYS A 236 -1.98 -14.71 8.14
CA CYS A 236 -1.33 -14.47 9.44
C CYS A 236 -0.32 -15.56 9.82
N LEU A 237 -0.46 -16.77 9.27
CA LEU A 237 0.35 -17.94 9.62
C LEU A 237 1.53 -18.17 8.68
N PHE A 238 1.42 -17.75 7.44
CA PHE A 238 2.44 -18.00 6.42
C PHE A 238 3.71 -17.16 6.66
N ALA A 239 4.85 -17.68 6.19
CA ALA A 239 6.10 -16.95 6.18
C ALA A 239 5.99 -15.71 5.26
N ALA A 240 6.60 -14.59 5.69
CA ALA A 240 6.54 -13.33 4.96
C ALA A 240 7.06 -13.47 3.52
N ASP A 241 8.16 -14.19 3.32
CA ASP A 241 8.77 -14.37 2.00
C ASP A 241 7.78 -15.02 1.01
N LEU A 242 7.10 -16.12 1.43
CA LEU A 242 6.08 -16.79 0.61
C LEU A 242 4.92 -15.84 0.24
N VAL A 243 4.45 -15.08 1.23
CA VAL A 243 3.32 -14.15 1.04
C VAL A 243 3.68 -13.04 0.04
N TRP A 244 4.91 -12.54 0.11
CA TRP A 244 5.39 -11.52 -0.83
C TRP A 244 5.62 -12.06 -2.24
N GLU A 245 6.17 -13.27 -2.39
CA GLU A 245 6.36 -13.89 -3.70
C GLU A 245 5.04 -14.18 -4.41
N LEU A 246 4.04 -14.67 -3.67
CA LEU A 246 2.69 -14.85 -4.20
C LEU A 246 2.07 -13.51 -4.63
N ALA A 247 2.18 -12.47 -3.80
CA ALA A 247 1.66 -11.15 -4.12
C ALA A 247 2.31 -10.56 -5.38
N ASP A 248 3.64 -10.62 -5.50
CA ASP A 248 4.36 -10.14 -6.68
C ASP A 248 3.95 -10.87 -7.95
N SER A 249 3.76 -12.20 -7.86
CA SER A 249 3.34 -13.02 -9.00
C SER A 249 1.93 -12.67 -9.48
N PHE A 250 0.97 -12.57 -8.56
CA PHE A 250 -0.41 -12.23 -8.92
C PHE A 250 -0.55 -10.79 -9.38
N ASN A 251 0.17 -9.85 -8.77
CA ASN A 251 0.19 -8.45 -9.21
C ASN A 251 0.75 -8.32 -10.63
N GLY A 252 1.84 -9.03 -10.93
CA GLY A 252 2.39 -9.08 -12.29
C GLY A 252 1.38 -9.58 -13.33
N LEU A 253 0.60 -10.61 -12.98
CA LEU A 253 -0.46 -11.12 -13.83
C LEU A 253 -1.62 -10.12 -14.03
N MET A 254 -1.94 -9.31 -13.02
CA MET A 254 -2.99 -8.28 -13.10
C MET A 254 -2.59 -7.11 -13.99
N VAL A 255 -1.31 -6.72 -13.96
CA VAL A 255 -0.79 -5.58 -14.73
C VAL A 255 -0.96 -5.80 -16.24
N ILE A 256 -0.71 -7.02 -16.75
CA ILE A 256 -0.73 -7.30 -18.19
C ILE A 256 -2.07 -6.95 -18.85
N PRO A 257 -3.22 -7.52 -18.44
CA PRO A 257 -4.50 -7.21 -19.08
C PRO A 257 -4.91 -5.74 -18.86
N ASN A 258 -4.57 -5.16 -17.71
CA ASN A 258 -4.90 -3.77 -17.45
C ASN A 258 -4.13 -2.80 -18.33
N LEU A 259 -2.83 -3.00 -18.57
CA LEU A 259 -2.04 -2.16 -19.48
C LEU A 259 -2.59 -2.21 -20.91
N ILE A 260 -3.00 -3.39 -21.37
CA ILE A 260 -3.67 -3.52 -22.67
C ILE A 260 -4.93 -2.65 -22.70
N GLY A 261 -5.78 -2.74 -21.67
CA GLY A 261 -6.99 -1.93 -21.54
C GLY A 261 -6.70 -0.43 -21.54
N ILE A 262 -5.71 0.02 -20.77
CA ILE A 262 -5.31 1.44 -20.70
C ILE A 262 -4.85 1.96 -22.06
N ILE A 263 -4.05 1.21 -22.81
CA ILE A 263 -3.56 1.60 -24.13
C ILE A 263 -4.74 1.81 -25.08
N PHE A 264 -5.70 0.89 -25.11
CA PHE A 264 -6.88 1.01 -25.98
C PHE A 264 -7.83 2.14 -25.53
N LEU A 265 -7.89 2.46 -24.25
CA LEU A 265 -8.74 3.54 -23.72
C LEU A 265 -8.09 4.92 -23.78
N ALA A 266 -6.77 5.02 -23.99
CA ALA A 266 -6.05 6.29 -24.02
C ALA A 266 -6.65 7.36 -24.95
N PRO A 267 -7.12 7.05 -26.18
CA PRO A 267 -7.76 8.03 -27.03
C PRO A 267 -9.07 8.60 -26.45
N GLN A 268 -9.85 7.76 -25.74
CA GLN A 268 -11.08 8.17 -25.07
C GLN A 268 -10.78 9.10 -23.90
N VAL A 269 -9.77 8.79 -23.08
CA VAL A 269 -9.32 9.64 -21.96
C VAL A 269 -8.90 11.02 -22.50
N LYS A 270 -8.11 11.06 -23.58
CA LYS A 270 -7.71 12.32 -24.22
C LYS A 270 -8.91 13.16 -24.71
N LYS A 271 -9.95 12.51 -25.24
CA LYS A 271 -11.18 13.19 -25.68
C LYS A 271 -11.95 13.76 -24.49
N LEU A 272 -12.13 12.98 -23.43
CA LEU A 272 -12.81 13.41 -22.19
C LEU A 272 -12.10 14.61 -21.57
N TYR A 273 -10.78 14.56 -21.45
CA TYR A 273 -9.99 15.64 -20.89
C TYR A 273 -10.09 16.94 -21.72
N LYS A 274 -10.06 16.86 -23.06
CA LYS A 274 -10.27 18.02 -23.91
C LYS A 274 -11.65 18.65 -23.72
N ASN A 275 -12.70 17.82 -23.61
CA ASN A 275 -14.06 18.28 -23.38
C ASN A 275 -14.19 18.96 -22.01
N PHE A 276 -13.58 18.38 -20.99
CA PHE A 276 -13.54 18.96 -19.64
C PHE A 276 -12.93 20.36 -19.64
N LEU A 277 -11.76 20.54 -20.30
CA LEU A 277 -11.11 21.84 -20.39
C LEU A 277 -11.96 22.87 -21.18
N ALA A 278 -12.61 22.44 -22.26
CA ALA A 278 -13.49 23.32 -23.05
C ALA A 278 -14.72 23.77 -22.23
N ASN A 279 -15.33 22.87 -21.47
CA ASN A 279 -16.46 23.19 -20.61
C ASN A 279 -16.09 24.13 -19.45
N ARG A 280 -14.88 23.94 -18.90
CA ARG A 280 -14.37 24.82 -17.83
C ARG A 280 -14.17 26.25 -18.33
N LYS A 281 -13.51 26.43 -19.49
CA LYS A 281 -13.34 27.74 -20.11
C LYS A 281 -14.66 28.48 -20.40
N LYS A 282 -15.72 27.74 -20.80
CA LYS A 282 -17.04 28.31 -21.01
C LYS A 282 -17.76 28.78 -19.75
N LYS A 283 -17.39 28.25 -18.58
CA LYS A 283 -17.96 28.66 -17.31
C LYS A 283 -17.22 29.84 -16.68
N GLU A 284 -15.97 30.06 -17.08
CA GLU A 284 -15.11 31.16 -16.61
C GLU A 284 -15.23 32.41 -17.49
N ALA A 285 -15.81 32.28 -18.69
CA ALA A 285 -16.14 33.39 -19.64
C ALA A 285 -17.59 33.85 -19.46
#